data_0f62d15f6ae573efe52dd7bf83687eae
#
_entry.id   0f62d15f6ae573efe52dd7bf83687eae
#
_cell.length_a   1.000
_cell.length_b   1.000
_cell.length_c   1.000
_cell.angle_alpha   90.00
_cell.angle_beta   90.00
_cell.angle_gamma   90.00
#
_symmetry.space_group_name_H-M   'P 1'
#
loop_
_entity.id
_entity.type
_entity.pdbx_description
1 polymer ?
#
loop_
_entity_poly.entity_id
_entity_poly.type
_entity_poly.pdbx_seq_one_letter_code
_entity_poly.pdbx_strand_id
1 'polypeptide(L)'
;MITLSNGHKFEYMVASGALAFDGKGWFWEKPLVWLGLIKPELFTVVIKTLTRYPRPGNLRWWKPWTCVRLIPGGSVNKIGLTNRGIEWWCHEVGPYLDYEKYPIVGSIYGEEKELVEMAKMLNYFNLVALEINDSCPNTGHEFQKTESAIKSENPK
;
A
#
# COMPACT_ATOMS: atom_id res chain seq x y z
N MET A 1 -0.29 22.04 0.50
CA MET A 1 -1.42 21.17 0.04
C MET A 1 -1.14 20.73 -1.38
N ILE A 2 -1.21 19.44 -1.65
CA ILE A 2 -1.00 18.81 -2.97
C ILE A 2 -2.36 18.40 -3.51
N THR A 3 -2.59 18.58 -4.82
CA THR A 3 -3.84 18.17 -5.49
C THR A 3 -3.50 17.11 -6.55
N LEU A 4 -4.14 15.95 -6.48
CA LEU A 4 -4.04 14.91 -7.50
C LEU A 4 -4.90 15.27 -8.73
N SER A 5 -4.68 14.58 -9.85
CA SER A 5 -5.40 14.81 -11.11
C SER A 5 -6.92 14.60 -11.01
N ASN A 6 -7.36 13.76 -10.08
CA ASN A 6 -8.79 13.52 -9.79
C ASN A 6 -9.41 14.54 -8.81
N GLY A 7 -8.67 15.58 -8.42
CA GLY A 7 -9.14 16.63 -7.52
C GLY A 7 -8.96 16.35 -6.03
N HIS A 8 -8.50 15.16 -5.63
CA HIS A 8 -8.19 14.87 -4.22
C HIS A 8 -7.06 15.76 -3.70
N LYS A 9 -7.28 16.37 -2.54
CA LYS A 9 -6.32 17.27 -1.90
C LYS A 9 -5.83 16.68 -0.60
N PHE A 10 -4.52 16.73 -0.38
CA PHE A 10 -3.90 16.30 0.86
C PHE A 10 -2.71 17.18 1.24
N GLU A 11 -2.39 17.20 2.50
CA GLU A 11 -1.20 17.86 3.04
C GLU A 11 -0.14 16.83 3.42
N TYR A 12 -0.57 15.73 4.01
CA TYR A 12 0.29 14.63 4.44
C TYR A 12 -0.21 13.30 3.87
N MET A 13 0.73 12.51 3.36
CA MET A 13 0.49 11.16 2.89
C MET A 13 1.35 10.19 3.69
N VAL A 14 0.76 9.14 4.20
CA VAL A 14 1.46 8.11 4.96
C VAL A 14 2.04 7.09 4.01
N ALA A 15 3.32 6.78 4.17
CA ALA A 15 4.04 5.83 3.31
C ALA A 15 3.41 4.43 3.32
N SER A 16 3.56 3.72 2.20
CA SER A 16 3.03 2.37 2.01
C SER A 16 3.37 1.43 3.17
N GLY A 17 2.34 0.86 3.76
CA GLY A 17 2.42 -0.12 4.83
C GLY A 17 2.66 0.43 6.23
N ALA A 18 2.81 1.73 6.43
CA ALA A 18 2.96 2.31 7.75
C ALA A 18 1.70 2.10 8.62
N LEU A 19 0.51 2.19 8.01
CA LEU A 19 -0.77 1.91 8.69
C LEU A 19 -1.44 0.62 8.18
N ALA A 20 -0.66 -0.44 8.00
CA ALA A 20 -1.10 -1.78 7.62
C ALA A 20 -1.80 -1.89 6.25
N PHE A 21 -2.72 -2.85 6.10
CA PHE A 21 -3.47 -3.14 4.87
C PHE A 21 -4.82 -2.43 4.82
N ASP A 22 -5.30 -1.94 5.96
CA ASP A 22 -6.61 -1.33 6.13
C ASP A 22 -6.55 0.18 6.40
N GLY A 23 -5.34 0.75 6.45
CA GLY A 23 -5.13 2.15 6.77
C GLY A 23 -5.42 2.53 8.23
N LYS A 24 -5.74 1.57 9.08
CA LYS A 24 -6.14 1.78 10.49
C LYS A 24 -5.04 1.42 11.49
N GLY A 25 -3.87 1.03 10.99
CA GLY A 25 -2.71 0.65 11.80
C GLY A 25 -2.59 -0.83 12.09
N TRP A 26 -1.38 -1.25 12.36
CA TRP A 26 -1.04 -2.60 12.78
C TRP A 26 -1.66 -2.92 14.16
N PHE A 27 -1.75 -4.19 14.51
CA PHE A 27 -2.37 -4.61 15.77
C PHE A 27 -1.71 -3.96 17.01
N TRP A 28 -0.42 -3.66 16.96
CA TRP A 28 0.31 -2.94 18.02
C TRP A 28 0.06 -1.42 18.02
N GLU A 29 -0.43 -0.85 16.92
CA GLU A 29 -0.78 0.56 16.80
C GLU A 29 -2.24 0.84 17.18
N LYS A 30 -3.11 -0.17 17.09
CA LYS A 30 -4.55 -0.03 17.40
C LYS A 30 -4.83 0.58 18.78
N PRO A 31 -4.10 0.25 19.85
CA PRO A 31 -4.27 0.94 21.14
C PRO A 31 -4.00 2.44 21.04
N LEU A 32 -3.00 2.87 20.25
CA LEU A 32 -2.67 4.28 20.06
C LEU A 32 -3.73 5.00 19.22
N VAL A 33 -4.29 4.33 18.23
CA VAL A 33 -5.42 4.84 17.44
C VAL A 33 -6.66 4.98 18.34
N TRP A 34 -6.94 3.99 19.16
CA TRP A 34 -8.07 4.03 20.11
C TRP A 34 -7.93 5.15 21.15
N LEU A 35 -6.72 5.42 21.62
CA LEU A 35 -6.43 6.54 22.53
C LEU A 35 -6.40 7.91 21.82
N GLY A 36 -6.58 7.95 20.50
CA GLY A 36 -6.53 9.19 19.72
C GLY A 36 -5.13 9.79 19.55
N LEU A 37 -4.08 9.02 19.87
CA LEU A 37 -2.68 9.43 19.69
C LEU A 37 -2.23 9.31 18.23
N ILE A 38 -2.80 8.35 17.50
CA ILE A 38 -2.68 8.22 16.04
C ILE A 38 -4.08 8.45 15.46
N LYS A 39 -4.20 9.35 14.49
CA LYS A 39 -5.45 9.72 13.82
C LYS A 39 -5.33 9.47 12.32
N PRO A 40 -5.56 8.23 11.85
CA PRO A 40 -5.41 7.88 10.44
C PRO A 40 -6.27 8.73 9.49
N GLU A 41 -7.43 9.17 9.95
CA GLU A 41 -8.38 10.02 9.22
C GLU A 41 -7.83 11.40 8.82
N LEU A 42 -6.74 11.84 9.42
CA LEU A 42 -6.08 13.12 9.07
C LEU A 42 -5.10 13.00 7.89
N PHE A 43 -4.87 11.79 7.40
CA PHE A 43 -3.87 11.51 6.39
C PHE A 43 -4.50 10.84 5.16
N THR A 44 -3.90 11.08 4.01
CA THR A 44 -4.07 10.16 2.88
C THR A 44 -3.17 8.96 3.10
N VAL A 45 -3.75 7.77 3.20
CA VAL A 45 -3.03 6.58 3.63
C VAL A 45 -2.75 5.65 2.46
N VAL A 46 -1.48 5.38 2.20
CA VAL A 46 -1.07 4.35 1.26
C VAL A 46 -1.04 3.00 1.99
N ILE A 47 -1.91 2.08 1.56
CA ILE A 47 -1.94 0.72 2.15
C ILE A 47 -0.63 -0.02 1.89
N LYS A 48 -0.41 -1.08 2.65
CA LYS A 48 0.75 -1.94 2.41
C LYS A 48 0.66 -2.54 1.00
N THR A 49 1.77 -2.44 0.26
CA THR A 49 1.88 -2.91 -1.12
C THR A 49 1.41 -4.36 -1.28
N LEU A 50 0.52 -4.56 -2.22
CA LEU A 50 -0.04 -5.84 -2.61
C LEU A 50 0.68 -6.40 -3.84
N THR A 51 0.73 -7.70 -3.94
CA THR A 51 1.18 -8.43 -5.14
C THR A 51 0.04 -9.28 -5.68
N ARG A 52 0.14 -9.72 -6.94
CA ARG A 52 -0.90 -10.56 -7.56
C ARG A 52 -1.15 -11.83 -6.74
N TYR A 53 -0.08 -12.47 -6.31
CA TYR A 53 -0.11 -13.68 -5.50
C TYR A 53 0.43 -13.43 -4.08
N PRO A 54 0.06 -14.25 -3.09
CA PRO A 54 0.61 -14.15 -1.75
C PRO A 54 2.14 -14.24 -1.73
N ARG A 55 2.79 -13.33 -0.98
CA ARG A 55 4.23 -13.35 -0.74
C ARG A 55 4.52 -13.52 0.74
N PRO A 56 5.14 -14.63 1.16
CA PRO A 56 5.50 -14.85 2.55
C PRO A 56 6.60 -13.89 3.02
N GLY A 57 7.44 -13.39 2.09
CA GLY A 57 8.57 -12.52 2.41
C GLY A 57 9.55 -13.18 3.39
N ASN A 58 10.34 -12.34 4.06
CA ASN A 58 11.39 -12.78 4.98
C ASN A 58 11.05 -12.49 6.44
N LEU A 59 9.98 -11.75 6.72
CA LEU A 59 9.62 -11.35 8.08
C LEU A 59 9.10 -12.55 8.86
N ARG A 60 9.91 -12.95 9.85
CA ARG A 60 9.51 -13.92 10.88
C ARG A 60 9.19 -13.15 12.14
N TRP A 61 7.92 -13.07 12.52
CA TRP A 61 7.46 -12.28 13.67
C TRP A 61 8.19 -12.64 15.01
N TRP A 62 8.65 -13.89 15.16
CA TRP A 62 9.42 -14.34 16.33
C TRP A 62 10.94 -14.06 16.24
N LYS A 63 11.42 -13.60 15.06
CA LYS A 63 12.82 -13.23 14.82
C LYS A 63 12.92 -12.01 13.89
N PRO A 64 12.34 -10.86 14.24
CA PRO A 64 12.31 -9.69 13.36
C PRO A 64 13.70 -9.15 13.03
N TRP A 65 14.67 -9.33 13.92
CA TRP A 65 16.07 -8.91 13.71
C TRP A 65 16.79 -9.64 12.58
N THR A 66 16.23 -10.71 12.04
CA THR A 66 16.79 -11.41 10.87
C THR A 66 16.56 -10.66 9.58
N CYS A 67 15.57 -9.79 9.53
CA CYS A 67 15.22 -9.01 8.33
C CYS A 67 15.16 -7.49 8.56
N VAL A 68 15.23 -7.04 9.82
CA VAL A 68 15.34 -5.60 10.14
C VAL A 68 16.57 -5.40 11.03
N ARG A 69 17.46 -4.50 10.62
CA ARG A 69 18.69 -4.18 11.33
C ARG A 69 18.80 -2.68 11.55
N LEU A 70 19.00 -2.29 12.80
CA LEU A 70 19.31 -0.90 13.13
C LEU A 70 20.78 -0.60 12.81
N ILE A 71 21.03 0.55 12.24
CA ILE A 71 22.35 1.10 11.95
C ILE A 71 22.41 2.54 12.47
N PRO A 72 23.59 3.11 12.69
CA PRO A 72 23.69 4.53 13.03
C PRO A 72 22.98 5.40 11.99
N GLY A 73 22.00 6.22 12.45
CA GLY A 73 21.24 7.10 11.59
C GLY A 73 20.07 6.48 10.83
N GLY A 74 19.73 5.19 11.05
CA GLY A 74 18.59 4.58 10.37
C GLY A 74 18.39 3.08 10.59
N SER A 75 17.69 2.47 9.64
CA SER A 75 17.47 1.02 9.62
C SER A 75 17.56 0.47 8.19
N VAL A 76 18.00 -0.76 8.08
CA VAL A 76 17.99 -1.55 6.83
C VAL A 76 17.03 -2.70 7.01
N ASN A 77 16.21 -2.97 5.99
CA ASN A 77 15.28 -4.09 6.05
C ASN A 77 15.33 -4.96 4.78
N LYS A 78 14.99 -6.24 4.96
CA LYS A 78 14.83 -7.25 3.91
C LYS A 78 13.44 -7.92 4.05
N ILE A 79 12.40 -7.16 4.37
CA ILE A 79 11.06 -7.71 4.63
C ILE A 79 10.50 -8.44 3.40
N GLY A 80 10.79 -7.95 2.18
CA GLY A 80 10.50 -8.69 0.95
C GLY A 80 9.02 -8.69 0.57
N LEU A 81 8.33 -7.55 0.71
CA LEU A 81 6.93 -7.35 0.31
C LEU A 81 5.95 -8.40 0.86
N THR A 82 6.16 -8.84 2.11
CA THR A 82 5.25 -9.77 2.78
C THR A 82 3.81 -9.29 2.71
N ASN A 83 2.94 -10.05 2.03
CA ASN A 83 1.50 -9.77 1.92
C ASN A 83 0.74 -11.04 1.52
N ARG A 84 -0.58 -11.04 1.69
CA ARG A 84 -1.46 -12.17 1.41
C ARG A 84 -2.03 -12.17 -0.02
N GLY A 85 -1.53 -11.28 -0.89
CA GLY A 85 -2.01 -11.12 -2.25
C GLY A 85 -3.24 -10.23 -2.36
N ILE A 86 -3.49 -9.74 -3.58
CA ILE A 86 -4.57 -8.79 -3.83
C ILE A 86 -5.96 -9.41 -3.68
N GLU A 87 -6.15 -10.67 -4.06
CA GLU A 87 -7.45 -11.36 -3.93
C GLU A 87 -7.92 -11.37 -2.47
N TRP A 88 -7.01 -11.73 -1.55
CA TRP A 88 -7.32 -11.64 -0.13
C TRP A 88 -7.77 -10.24 0.28
N TRP A 89 -7.06 -9.19 -0.18
CA TRP A 89 -7.40 -7.83 0.18
C TRP A 89 -8.77 -7.42 -0.35
N CYS A 90 -9.08 -7.77 -1.60
CA CYS A 90 -10.36 -7.48 -2.23
C CYS A 90 -11.56 -8.19 -1.56
N HIS A 91 -11.33 -9.34 -0.92
CA HIS A 91 -12.39 -10.09 -0.24
C HIS A 91 -12.48 -9.77 1.26
N GLU A 92 -11.34 -9.64 1.93
CA GLU A 92 -11.27 -9.63 3.39
C GLU A 92 -11.03 -8.23 3.98
N VAL A 93 -10.62 -7.25 3.17
CA VAL A 93 -10.27 -5.92 3.68
C VAL A 93 -11.04 -4.83 2.95
N GLY A 94 -10.90 -4.74 1.63
CA GLY A 94 -11.46 -3.66 0.82
C GLY A 94 -12.95 -3.41 1.04
N PRO A 95 -13.84 -4.44 1.09
CA PRO A 95 -15.27 -4.25 1.28
C PRO A 95 -15.66 -3.66 2.64
N TYR A 96 -14.77 -3.73 3.63
CA TYR A 96 -15.04 -3.29 5.01
C TYR A 96 -14.39 -1.96 5.36
N LEU A 97 -13.82 -1.26 4.36
CA LEU A 97 -13.22 0.06 4.55
C LEU A 97 -14.27 1.17 4.41
N ASP A 98 -14.14 2.16 5.25
CA ASP A 98 -14.90 3.42 5.16
C ASP A 98 -14.08 4.43 4.35
N TYR A 99 -14.30 4.47 3.05
CA TYR A 99 -13.57 5.31 2.10
C TYR A 99 -13.92 6.80 2.22
N GLU A 100 -15.05 7.14 2.83
CA GLU A 100 -15.41 8.53 3.10
C GLU A 100 -14.59 9.09 4.26
N LYS A 101 -14.39 8.25 5.27
CA LYS A 101 -13.63 8.64 6.46
C LYS A 101 -12.12 8.55 6.26
N TYR A 102 -11.66 7.53 5.52
CA TYR A 102 -10.23 7.27 5.31
C TYR A 102 -9.89 7.39 3.83
N PRO A 103 -9.18 8.45 3.40
CA PRO A 103 -8.69 8.56 2.03
C PRO A 103 -7.60 7.52 1.77
N ILE A 104 -7.96 6.43 1.11
CA ILE A 104 -7.08 5.27 0.89
C ILE A 104 -6.49 5.32 -0.53
N VAL A 105 -5.18 5.16 -0.62
CA VAL A 105 -4.43 4.90 -1.86
C VAL A 105 -4.06 3.42 -1.88
N GLY A 106 -4.41 2.74 -2.97
CA GLY A 106 -3.96 1.38 -3.23
C GLY A 106 -2.46 1.38 -3.56
N SER A 107 -1.72 0.36 -3.13
CA SER A 107 -0.31 0.20 -3.51
C SER A 107 -0.10 -1.20 -4.06
N ILE A 108 0.46 -1.30 -5.28
CA ILE A 108 0.66 -2.56 -5.98
C ILE A 108 2.09 -2.68 -6.50
N TYR A 109 2.54 -3.95 -6.62
CA TYR A 109 3.83 -4.32 -7.17
C TYR A 109 3.71 -5.61 -7.97
N GLY A 110 4.30 -5.65 -9.15
CA GLY A 110 4.33 -6.83 -10.01
C GLY A 110 4.85 -6.52 -11.40
N GLU A 111 4.76 -7.51 -12.29
CA GLU A 111 5.02 -7.33 -13.70
C GLU A 111 3.86 -6.57 -14.38
N GLU A 112 4.09 -6.03 -15.58
CA GLU A 112 3.11 -5.19 -16.29
C GLU A 112 1.72 -5.83 -16.38
N LYS A 113 1.62 -7.10 -16.76
CA LYS A 113 0.35 -7.82 -16.84
C LYS A 113 -0.33 -7.97 -15.49
N GLU A 114 0.43 -8.28 -14.45
CA GLU A 114 -0.07 -8.39 -13.08
C GLU A 114 -0.56 -7.03 -12.56
N LEU A 115 0.17 -5.94 -12.86
CA LEU A 115 -0.22 -4.59 -12.45
C LEU A 115 -1.53 -4.16 -13.10
N VAL A 116 -1.73 -4.44 -14.39
CA VAL A 116 -3.00 -4.17 -15.09
C VAL A 116 -4.16 -4.97 -14.48
N GLU A 117 -3.96 -6.27 -14.21
CA GLU A 117 -4.98 -7.09 -13.54
C GLU A 117 -5.33 -6.55 -12.16
N MET A 118 -4.31 -6.24 -11.36
CA MET A 118 -4.50 -5.71 -10.01
C MET A 118 -5.19 -4.35 -10.01
N ALA A 119 -4.85 -3.46 -10.96
CA ALA A 119 -5.50 -2.17 -11.11
C ALA A 119 -7.00 -2.34 -11.42
N LYS A 120 -7.37 -3.27 -12.32
CA LYS A 120 -8.77 -3.62 -12.59
C LYS A 120 -9.50 -4.11 -11.35
N MET A 121 -8.89 -4.97 -10.55
CA MET A 121 -9.48 -5.45 -9.30
C MET A 121 -9.70 -4.31 -8.30
N LEU A 122 -8.72 -3.42 -8.16
CA LEU A 122 -8.82 -2.29 -7.24
C LEU A 122 -9.80 -1.20 -7.70
N ASN A 123 -10.12 -1.14 -8.98
CA ASN A 123 -11.08 -0.19 -9.52
C ASN A 123 -12.52 -0.38 -9.00
N TYR A 124 -12.83 -1.54 -8.45
CA TYR A 124 -14.12 -1.80 -7.79
C TYR A 124 -14.27 -1.08 -6.45
N PHE A 125 -13.18 -0.52 -5.90
CA PHE A 125 -13.16 0.15 -4.61
C PHE A 125 -13.01 1.67 -4.79
N ASN A 126 -13.56 2.45 -3.88
CA ASN A 126 -13.49 3.91 -3.93
C ASN A 126 -12.13 4.43 -3.41
N LEU A 127 -11.04 3.96 -4.03
CA LEU A 127 -9.70 4.42 -3.72
C LEU A 127 -9.47 5.83 -4.28
N VAL A 128 -8.71 6.62 -3.54
CA VAL A 128 -8.33 7.99 -3.95
C VAL A 128 -7.36 7.97 -5.13
N ALA A 129 -6.45 7.01 -5.13
CA ALA A 129 -5.43 6.83 -6.16
C ALA A 129 -4.83 5.42 -6.09
N LEU A 130 -3.98 5.11 -7.08
CA LEU A 130 -3.19 3.89 -7.12
C LEU A 130 -1.71 4.25 -7.17
N GLU A 131 -0.94 3.71 -6.24
CA GLU A 131 0.52 3.77 -6.22
C GLU A 131 1.11 2.51 -6.87
N ILE A 132 1.99 2.71 -7.84
CA ILE A 132 2.84 1.64 -8.36
C ILE A 132 4.14 1.69 -7.57
N ASN A 133 4.40 0.66 -6.78
CA ASN A 133 5.61 0.58 -5.98
C ASN A 133 6.79 0.07 -6.81
N ASP A 134 7.59 0.99 -7.33
CA ASP A 134 8.80 0.70 -8.10
C ASP A 134 10.08 0.75 -7.24
N SER A 135 9.94 0.91 -5.94
CA SER A 135 11.10 1.02 -5.02
C SER A 135 11.82 -0.31 -4.75
N CYS A 136 11.35 -1.41 -5.34
CA CYS A 136 11.98 -2.71 -5.17
C CYS A 136 13.21 -2.85 -6.09
N PRO A 137 14.43 -3.09 -5.57
CA PRO A 137 15.69 -3.02 -6.35
C PRO A 137 15.84 -4.06 -7.45
N ASN A 138 14.86 -4.95 -7.63
CA ASN A 138 14.88 -6.02 -8.64
C ASN A 138 14.03 -5.72 -9.87
N THR A 139 13.49 -4.52 -10.02
CA THR A 139 12.66 -4.15 -11.17
C THR A 139 13.48 -3.41 -12.22
N GLY A 140 13.89 -4.13 -13.25
CA GLY A 140 14.36 -3.54 -14.50
C GLY A 140 13.22 -3.18 -15.46
N HIS A 141 12.04 -2.80 -14.97
CA HIS A 141 10.86 -2.56 -15.81
C HIS A 141 10.86 -1.16 -16.42
N GLU A 142 10.43 -1.07 -17.68
CA GLU A 142 10.13 0.19 -18.35
C GLU A 142 8.84 0.80 -17.75
N PHE A 143 8.99 1.49 -16.64
CA PHE A 143 7.92 2.11 -15.86
C PHE A 143 6.91 2.91 -16.71
N GLN A 144 7.39 3.67 -17.69
CA GLN A 144 6.53 4.50 -18.55
C GLN A 144 5.48 3.70 -19.35
N LYS A 145 5.83 2.49 -19.84
CA LYS A 145 4.87 1.64 -20.57
C LYS A 145 3.81 1.08 -19.64
N THR A 146 4.22 0.65 -18.46
CA THR A 146 3.32 0.12 -17.44
C THR A 146 2.34 1.18 -16.95
N GLU A 147 2.79 2.41 -16.72
CA GLU A 147 1.94 3.52 -16.30
C GLU A 147 0.88 3.84 -17.37
N SER A 148 1.27 3.88 -18.64
CA SER A 148 0.35 4.13 -19.76
C SER A 148 -0.72 3.05 -19.88
N ALA A 149 -0.35 1.78 -19.75
CA ALA A 149 -1.27 0.66 -19.79
C ALA A 149 -2.29 0.71 -18.64
N ILE A 150 -1.84 1.02 -17.43
CA ILE A 150 -2.72 1.15 -16.26
C ILE A 150 -3.66 2.35 -16.41
N LYS A 151 -3.19 3.50 -16.87
CA LYS A 151 -4.03 4.69 -17.09
C LYS A 151 -5.12 4.46 -18.13
N SER A 152 -4.87 3.66 -19.17
CA SER A 152 -5.86 3.33 -20.19
C SER A 152 -7.00 2.44 -19.64
N GLU A 153 -6.71 1.59 -18.66
CA GLU A 153 -7.64 0.62 -18.08
C GLU A 153 -8.32 1.14 -16.79
N ASN A 154 -7.70 2.12 -16.14
CA ASN A 154 -8.18 2.71 -14.89
C ASN A 154 -7.98 4.23 -14.89
N PRO A 155 -8.93 5.02 -15.40
CA PRO A 155 -8.81 6.46 -15.58
C PRO A 155 -8.91 7.29 -14.29
N LYS A 156 -8.92 6.66 -13.10
CA LYS A 156 -8.94 7.36 -11.80
C LYS A 156 -7.61 7.97 -11.41
#